data_e21fe48c175f9b773f768be371e62b11
#
_entry.id   e21fe48c175f9b773f768be371e62b11
#
_cell.length_a   1.000
_cell.length_b   1.000
_cell.length_c   1.000
_cell.angle_alpha   90.00
_cell.angle_beta   90.00
_cell.angle_gamma   90.00
#
_symmetry.space_group_name_H-M   'P 1'
#
loop_
_entity.id
_entity.type
_entity.pdbx_description
1 polymer ?
#
loop_
_entity_poly.entity_id
_entity_poly.type
_entity_poly.pdbx_seq_one_letter_code
_entity_poly.pdbx_strand_id
1 'polypeptide(L)'
;MANPSFDVVSKVDRQEVDNALNQASKELSQRFDFRGTGADVSWAGDEAITITAETEERCTAAIDVFKEKLIKRGISMKAFDVGEPALSGKTYKVTGSLVQGISKDKGKEIAKVIRDEGPKGIQAQMQDDQLRVTGKKKDDLQAVISLLKERDFDIALQFTNYR
;
A
#
# COMPACT_ATOMS: atom_id res chain seq x y z
N MET A 1 -32.58 1.76 16.51
CA MET A 1 -31.77 0.92 15.66
C MET A 1 -30.47 1.62 15.29
N ALA A 2 -29.38 0.89 15.24
CA ALA A 2 -28.11 1.47 14.84
C ALA A 2 -28.10 1.80 13.35
N ASN A 3 -27.51 2.93 12.99
CA ASN A 3 -27.33 3.29 11.60
C ASN A 3 -26.29 2.39 10.95
N PRO A 4 -26.41 2.07 9.65
CA PRO A 4 -25.37 1.32 8.95
C PRO A 4 -24.06 2.10 8.90
N SER A 5 -22.97 1.38 8.87
CA SER A 5 -21.63 1.96 8.87
C SER A 5 -20.63 1.04 8.16
N PHE A 6 -19.48 1.59 7.82
CA PHE A 6 -18.32 0.82 7.38
C PHE A 6 -17.04 1.56 7.81
N ASP A 7 -15.93 0.87 7.71
CA ASP A 7 -14.64 1.47 8.04
C ASP A 7 -13.78 1.60 6.78
N VAL A 8 -13.13 2.75 6.64
CA VAL A 8 -12.08 3.00 5.64
C VAL A 8 -10.75 2.74 6.31
N VAL A 9 -9.98 1.83 5.77
CA VAL A 9 -8.69 1.41 6.32
C VAL A 9 -7.62 1.47 5.25
N SER A 10 -6.36 1.55 5.68
CA SER A 10 -5.21 1.41 4.81
C SER A 10 -4.29 0.36 5.43
N LYS A 11 -4.46 -0.88 5.00
CA LYS A 11 -3.73 -2.02 5.58
C LYS A 11 -2.94 -2.74 4.51
N VAL A 12 -1.84 -3.34 4.93
CA VAL A 12 -0.99 -4.18 4.09
C VAL A 12 -1.02 -5.59 4.68
N ASP A 13 -1.34 -6.57 3.85
CA ASP A 13 -1.27 -7.97 4.23
C ASP A 13 0.18 -8.42 4.19
N ARG A 14 0.83 -8.52 5.34
CA ARG A 14 2.24 -8.86 5.44
C ARG A 14 2.55 -10.24 4.85
N GLN A 15 1.63 -11.20 4.97
CA GLN A 15 1.82 -12.53 4.39
C GLN A 15 1.88 -12.44 2.87
N GLU A 16 1.04 -11.63 2.26
CA GLU A 16 1.08 -11.44 0.80
C GLU A 16 2.34 -10.70 0.35
N VAL A 17 2.85 -9.77 1.16
CA VAL A 17 4.14 -9.12 0.89
C VAL A 17 5.26 -10.15 0.97
N ASP A 18 5.23 -11.04 1.97
CA ASP A 18 6.22 -12.11 2.12
C ASP A 18 6.18 -13.07 0.92
N ASN A 19 4.99 -13.42 0.46
CA ASN A 19 4.84 -14.25 -0.74
C ASN A 19 5.41 -13.56 -1.98
N ALA A 20 5.16 -12.27 -2.14
CA ALA A 20 5.72 -11.47 -3.23
C ALA A 20 7.25 -11.41 -3.16
N LEU A 21 7.78 -11.23 -1.96
CA LEU A 21 9.22 -11.18 -1.72
C LEU A 21 9.89 -12.51 -2.10
N ASN A 22 9.31 -13.62 -1.67
CA ASN A 22 9.84 -14.95 -1.98
C ASN A 22 9.81 -15.22 -3.48
N GLN A 23 8.74 -14.82 -4.17
CA GLN A 23 8.65 -14.97 -5.62
C GLN A 23 9.66 -14.08 -6.34
N ALA A 24 9.85 -12.85 -5.88
CA ALA A 24 10.85 -11.94 -6.46
C ALA A 24 12.27 -12.47 -6.25
N SER A 25 12.59 -12.91 -5.04
CA SER A 25 13.92 -13.47 -4.74
C SER A 25 14.21 -14.68 -5.61
N LYS A 26 13.23 -15.57 -5.79
CA LYS A 26 13.37 -16.74 -6.64
C LYS A 26 13.60 -16.34 -8.09
N GLU A 27 12.85 -15.40 -8.63
CA GLU A 27 13.01 -14.92 -10.00
C GLU A 27 14.39 -14.30 -10.21
N LEU A 28 14.85 -13.48 -9.27
CA LEU A 28 16.16 -12.83 -9.34
C LEU A 28 17.30 -13.85 -9.34
N SER A 29 17.15 -14.96 -8.61
CA SER A 29 18.16 -16.03 -8.59
C SER A 29 18.17 -16.87 -9.86
N GLN A 30 17.08 -16.91 -10.61
CA GLN A 30 16.90 -17.78 -11.78
C GLN A 30 16.97 -17.06 -13.13
N ARG A 31 16.60 -15.77 -13.19
CA ARG A 31 16.63 -15.04 -14.45
C ARG A 31 18.05 -14.80 -14.93
N PHE A 32 18.24 -15.01 -16.21
CA PHE A 32 19.57 -14.89 -16.84
C PHE A 32 20.18 -13.50 -16.66
N ASP A 33 19.36 -12.44 -16.78
CA ASP A 33 19.82 -11.07 -16.68
C ASP A 33 20.20 -10.64 -15.24
N PHE A 34 19.81 -11.42 -14.22
CA PHE A 34 20.14 -11.15 -12.82
C PHE A 34 21.18 -12.12 -12.25
N ARG A 35 21.48 -13.19 -12.93
CA ARG A 35 22.43 -14.19 -12.41
C ARG A 35 23.82 -13.57 -12.28
N GLY A 36 24.44 -13.75 -11.11
CA GLY A 36 25.77 -13.22 -10.83
C GLY A 36 25.82 -11.73 -10.55
N THR A 37 24.66 -11.05 -10.47
CA THR A 37 24.60 -9.61 -10.20
C THR A 37 24.43 -9.29 -8.73
N GLY A 38 24.28 -10.29 -7.85
CA GLY A 38 24.00 -10.08 -6.44
C GLY A 38 22.62 -9.49 -6.16
N ALA A 39 21.72 -9.51 -7.15
CA ALA A 39 20.36 -8.98 -6.99
C ALA A 39 19.58 -9.80 -5.99
N ASP A 40 19.02 -9.15 -4.97
CA ASP A 40 18.25 -9.83 -3.94
C ASP A 40 17.27 -8.86 -3.28
N VAL A 41 16.22 -9.44 -2.68
CA VAL A 41 15.17 -8.74 -1.95
C VAL A 41 15.01 -9.43 -0.59
N SER A 42 15.05 -8.66 0.48
CA SER A 42 14.95 -9.22 1.83
C SER A 42 14.24 -8.27 2.80
N TRP A 43 13.68 -8.81 3.87
CA TRP A 43 13.12 -8.00 4.94
C TRP A 43 14.23 -7.25 5.69
N ALA A 44 13.96 -5.99 6.02
CA ALA A 44 14.85 -5.14 6.81
C ALA A 44 14.13 -4.68 8.08
N GLY A 45 13.44 -5.58 8.76
CA GLY A 45 12.58 -5.30 9.89
C GLY A 45 11.15 -5.66 9.57
N ASP A 46 10.19 -5.21 10.38
CA ASP A 46 8.79 -5.62 10.25
C ASP A 46 8.06 -4.95 9.10
N GLU A 47 8.47 -3.74 8.72
CA GLU A 47 7.77 -2.92 7.72
C GLU A 47 8.70 -2.36 6.65
N ALA A 48 9.91 -2.89 6.53
CA ALA A 48 10.87 -2.40 5.54
C ALA A 48 11.45 -3.55 4.73
N ILE A 49 11.84 -3.25 3.50
CA ILE A 49 12.38 -4.21 2.54
C ILE A 49 13.63 -3.63 1.93
N THR A 50 14.70 -4.42 1.93
CA THR A 50 15.98 -4.04 1.34
C THR A 50 16.14 -4.75 -0.01
N ILE A 51 16.56 -4.00 -1.03
CA ILE A 51 16.84 -4.51 -2.36
C ILE A 51 18.27 -4.12 -2.71
N THR A 52 19.07 -5.09 -3.16
CA THR A 52 20.47 -4.90 -3.48
C THR A 52 20.82 -5.47 -4.85
N ALA A 53 21.84 -4.94 -5.49
CA ALA A 53 22.43 -5.48 -6.71
C ALA A 53 23.80 -4.85 -6.93
N GLU A 54 24.61 -5.41 -7.84
CA GLU A 54 25.96 -4.91 -8.14
C GLU A 54 25.93 -3.53 -8.83
N THR A 55 24.91 -3.23 -9.62
CA THR A 55 24.79 -1.98 -10.35
C THR A 55 23.49 -1.29 -10.04
N GLU A 56 23.45 0.03 -10.24
CA GLU A 56 22.22 0.81 -10.08
C GLU A 56 21.10 0.30 -10.98
N GLU A 57 21.43 0.01 -12.24
CA GLU A 57 20.46 -0.50 -13.23
C GLU A 57 19.85 -1.82 -12.78
N ARG A 58 20.67 -2.74 -12.28
CA ARG A 58 20.19 -4.05 -11.80
C ARG A 58 19.38 -3.90 -10.51
N CYS A 59 19.75 -2.96 -9.66
CA CYS A 59 19.00 -2.70 -8.43
C CYS A 59 17.62 -2.13 -8.78
N THR A 60 17.55 -1.18 -9.70
CA THR A 60 16.28 -0.62 -10.18
C THR A 60 15.41 -1.70 -10.83
N ALA A 61 16.01 -2.56 -11.64
CA ALA A 61 15.30 -3.68 -12.26
C ALA A 61 14.77 -4.67 -11.20
N ALA A 62 15.54 -4.91 -10.15
CA ALA A 62 15.10 -5.77 -9.03
C ALA A 62 13.92 -5.15 -8.28
N ILE A 63 13.91 -3.83 -8.09
CA ILE A 63 12.78 -3.12 -7.52
C ILE A 63 11.52 -3.36 -8.37
N ASP A 64 11.65 -3.26 -9.69
CA ASP A 64 10.53 -3.46 -10.60
C ASP A 64 9.99 -4.89 -10.54
N VAL A 65 10.87 -5.88 -10.41
CA VAL A 65 10.46 -7.28 -10.24
C VAL A 65 9.63 -7.42 -8.96
N PHE A 66 10.11 -6.84 -7.85
CA PHE A 66 9.39 -6.91 -6.58
C PHE A 66 8.02 -6.22 -6.66
N LYS A 67 7.96 -5.02 -7.26
CA LYS A 67 6.71 -4.30 -7.45
C LYS A 67 5.71 -5.11 -8.28
N GLU A 68 6.18 -5.77 -9.33
CA GLU A 68 5.34 -6.64 -10.15
C GLU A 68 4.72 -7.77 -9.31
N LYS A 69 5.51 -8.40 -8.44
CA LYS A 69 5.02 -9.46 -7.57
C LYS A 69 4.01 -8.93 -6.54
N LEU A 70 4.23 -7.73 -6.01
CA LEU A 70 3.27 -7.07 -5.11
C LEU A 70 1.93 -6.85 -5.81
N ILE A 71 1.95 -6.33 -7.03
CA ILE A 71 0.73 -6.08 -7.81
C ILE A 71 -0.03 -7.40 -8.04
N LYS A 72 0.67 -8.46 -8.42
CA LYS A 72 0.07 -9.78 -8.64
C LYS A 72 -0.58 -10.36 -7.38
N ARG A 73 -0.10 -9.95 -6.22
CA ARG A 73 -0.64 -10.37 -4.92
C ARG A 73 -1.70 -9.41 -4.37
N GLY A 74 -2.14 -8.43 -5.16
CA GLY A 74 -3.18 -7.50 -4.76
C GLY A 74 -2.72 -6.37 -3.86
N ILE A 75 -1.42 -6.15 -3.73
CA ILE A 75 -0.87 -5.05 -2.94
C ILE A 75 -0.77 -3.81 -3.83
N SER A 76 -1.33 -2.70 -3.37
CA SER A 76 -1.23 -1.43 -4.09
C SER A 76 0.20 -0.89 -4.06
N MET A 77 0.61 -0.27 -5.17
CA MET A 77 1.90 0.43 -5.21
C MET A 77 1.98 1.61 -4.22
N LYS A 78 0.84 2.14 -3.82
CA LYS A 78 0.78 3.19 -2.79
C LYS A 78 1.19 2.68 -1.41
N ALA A 79 1.21 1.36 -1.21
CA ALA A 79 1.59 0.74 0.06
C ALA A 79 3.10 0.49 0.17
N PHE A 80 3.88 0.73 -0.88
CA PHE A 80 5.33 0.53 -0.87
C PHE A 80 6.03 1.81 -1.30
N ASP A 81 6.68 2.46 -0.33
CA ASP A 81 7.42 3.71 -0.55
C ASP A 81 8.91 3.40 -0.66
N VAL A 82 9.45 3.51 -1.88
CA VAL A 82 10.84 3.22 -2.17
C VAL A 82 11.45 4.37 -2.98
N GLY A 83 12.66 4.74 -2.61
CA GLY A 83 13.40 5.79 -3.33
C GLY A 83 14.34 5.23 -4.39
N GLU A 84 15.41 5.93 -4.63
CA GLU A 84 16.43 5.57 -5.60
C GLU A 84 17.54 4.74 -4.94
N PRO A 85 18.12 3.74 -5.64
CA PRO A 85 19.27 3.03 -5.13
C PRO A 85 20.47 3.96 -4.89
N ALA A 86 21.21 3.67 -3.85
CA ALA A 86 22.45 4.41 -3.54
C ALA A 86 23.60 3.43 -3.38
N LEU A 87 24.80 3.89 -3.70
CA LEU A 87 26.00 3.09 -3.57
C LEU A 87 26.27 2.80 -2.09
N SER A 88 26.47 1.53 -1.76
CA SER A 88 26.76 1.07 -0.41
C SER A 88 27.89 0.04 -0.49
N GLY A 89 29.12 0.49 -0.20
CA GLY A 89 30.29 -0.32 -0.41
C GLY A 89 30.51 -0.59 -1.89
N LYS A 90 30.48 -1.86 -2.29
CA LYS A 90 30.65 -2.29 -3.67
C LYS A 90 29.35 -2.59 -4.39
N THR A 91 28.22 -2.37 -3.71
CA THR A 91 26.88 -2.67 -4.25
C THR A 91 25.99 -1.46 -4.18
N TYR A 92 24.88 -1.54 -4.91
CA TYR A 92 23.79 -0.56 -4.80
C TYR A 92 22.69 -1.14 -3.93
N LYS A 93 22.11 -0.30 -3.12
CA LYS A 93 21.12 -0.71 -2.12
C LYS A 93 20.05 0.34 -1.98
N VAL A 94 18.82 -0.12 -1.75
CA VAL A 94 17.70 0.75 -1.37
C VAL A 94 16.87 0.03 -0.32
N THR A 95 16.31 0.79 0.61
CA THR A 95 15.35 0.26 1.57
C THR A 95 14.04 1.00 1.37
N GLY A 96 12.98 0.24 1.09
CA GLY A 96 11.64 0.76 0.97
C GLY A 96 10.83 0.43 2.20
N SER A 97 9.79 1.20 2.45
CA SER A 97 8.90 1.04 3.59
C SER A 97 7.50 0.66 3.16
N LEU A 98 6.86 -0.22 3.93
CA LEU A 98 5.43 -0.50 3.77
C LEU A 98 4.64 0.62 4.45
N VAL A 99 3.69 1.20 3.73
CA VAL A 99 2.86 2.30 4.20
C VAL A 99 1.49 1.77 4.54
N GLN A 100 1.09 1.87 5.81
CA GLN A 100 -0.24 1.47 6.24
C GLN A 100 -0.74 2.37 7.38
N GLY A 101 -2.05 2.35 7.59
CA GLY A 101 -2.72 3.24 8.52
C GLY A 101 -3.12 4.56 7.88
N ILE A 102 -4.18 5.18 8.38
CA ILE A 102 -4.65 6.49 7.95
C ILE A 102 -4.27 7.50 9.04
N SER A 103 -3.41 8.46 8.69
CA SER A 103 -3.02 9.52 9.61
C SER A 103 -4.20 10.47 9.86
N LYS A 104 -4.11 11.28 10.90
CA LYS A 104 -5.14 12.30 11.19
C LYS A 104 -5.32 13.26 10.02
N ASP A 105 -4.23 13.68 9.38
CA ASP A 105 -4.29 14.61 8.25
C ASP A 105 -4.98 13.95 7.05
N LYS A 106 -4.65 12.70 6.74
CA LYS A 106 -5.30 11.95 5.65
C LYS A 106 -6.77 11.69 5.98
N GLY A 107 -7.07 11.39 7.23
CA GLY A 107 -8.45 11.21 7.68
C GLY A 107 -9.28 12.46 7.49
N LYS A 108 -8.72 13.64 7.79
CA LYS A 108 -9.38 14.93 7.55
C LYS A 108 -9.61 15.18 6.07
N GLU A 109 -8.63 14.84 5.22
CA GLU A 109 -8.76 14.98 3.77
C GLU A 109 -9.89 14.11 3.24
N ILE A 110 -9.94 12.84 3.66
CA ILE A 110 -10.99 11.90 3.24
C ILE A 110 -12.35 12.38 3.74
N ALA A 111 -12.45 12.79 5.00
CA ALA A 111 -13.70 13.28 5.59
C ALA A 111 -14.20 14.53 4.86
N LYS A 112 -13.30 15.41 4.45
CA LYS A 112 -13.65 16.60 3.68
C LYS A 112 -14.24 16.25 2.32
N VAL A 113 -13.65 15.29 1.62
CA VAL A 113 -14.17 14.80 0.33
C VAL A 113 -15.58 14.25 0.51
N ILE A 114 -15.80 13.45 1.55
CA ILE A 114 -17.12 12.88 1.85
C ILE A 114 -18.15 14.00 2.12
N ARG A 115 -17.77 15.01 2.92
CA ARG A 115 -18.66 16.11 3.27
C ARG A 115 -18.99 16.99 2.06
N ASP A 116 -18.00 17.31 1.24
CA ASP A 116 -18.17 18.27 0.14
C ASP A 116 -18.78 17.64 -1.10
N GLU A 117 -18.53 16.36 -1.36
CA GLU A 117 -18.92 15.69 -2.61
C GLU A 117 -19.83 14.49 -2.43
N GLY A 118 -20.00 14.03 -1.20
CA GLY A 118 -20.85 12.86 -0.89
C GLY A 118 -22.27 13.24 -0.53
N PRO A 119 -23.11 12.23 -0.25
CA PRO A 119 -24.49 12.48 0.20
C PRO A 119 -24.52 13.23 1.52
N LYS A 120 -25.60 13.96 1.74
CA LYS A 120 -25.83 14.67 3.01
C LYS A 120 -26.17 13.67 4.11
N GLY A 121 -25.83 14.02 5.35
CA GLY A 121 -26.15 13.21 6.52
C GLY A 121 -25.17 12.10 6.80
N ILE A 122 -24.06 12.05 6.09
CA ILE A 122 -22.97 11.11 6.36
C ILE A 122 -22.04 11.69 7.41
N GLN A 123 -21.68 10.86 8.39
CA GLN A 123 -20.69 11.21 9.41
C GLN A 123 -19.43 10.36 9.21
N ALA A 124 -18.29 11.02 9.26
CA ALA A 124 -16.98 10.37 9.16
C ALA A 124 -16.18 10.72 10.42
N GLN A 125 -15.72 9.70 11.13
CA GLN A 125 -15.04 9.88 12.40
C GLN A 125 -13.78 9.01 12.45
N MET A 126 -12.65 9.65 12.82
CA MET A 126 -11.40 8.91 13.02
C MET A 126 -11.48 8.01 14.27
N GLN A 127 -11.02 6.78 14.12
CA GLN A 127 -10.85 5.84 15.21
C GLN A 127 -9.49 5.18 15.03
N ASP A 128 -8.53 5.56 15.86
CA ASP A 128 -7.13 5.14 15.74
C ASP A 128 -6.57 5.49 14.35
N ASP A 129 -6.23 4.51 13.54
CA ASP A 129 -5.66 4.69 12.20
C ASP A 129 -6.67 4.39 11.08
N GLN A 130 -7.95 4.43 11.38
CA GLN A 130 -9.01 4.17 10.41
C GLN A 130 -10.13 5.21 10.55
N LEU A 131 -11.00 5.25 9.54
CA LEU A 131 -12.11 6.21 9.50
C LEU A 131 -13.43 5.45 9.47
N ARG A 132 -14.28 5.69 10.45
CA ARG A 132 -15.62 5.10 10.47
C ARG A 132 -16.61 6.03 9.77
N VAL A 133 -17.34 5.50 8.82
CA VAL A 133 -18.35 6.23 8.03
C VAL A 133 -19.72 5.69 8.38
N THR A 134 -20.62 6.55 8.82
CA THR A 134 -21.96 6.20 9.25
C THR A 134 -22.99 7.03 8.48
N GLY A 135 -24.09 6.40 8.10
CA GLY A 135 -25.20 7.08 7.42
C GLY A 135 -26.51 6.40 7.74
N LYS A 136 -27.61 7.03 7.38
CA LYS A 136 -28.95 6.47 7.63
C LYS A 136 -29.33 5.41 6.63
N LYS A 137 -28.79 5.47 5.41
CA LYS A 137 -29.15 4.59 4.30
C LYS A 137 -27.93 3.87 3.75
N LYS A 138 -28.05 2.58 3.47
CA LYS A 138 -26.97 1.80 2.86
C LYS A 138 -26.59 2.33 1.49
N ASP A 139 -27.56 2.83 0.71
CA ASP A 139 -27.28 3.41 -0.61
C ASP A 139 -26.33 4.63 -0.51
N ASP A 140 -26.50 5.44 0.52
CA ASP A 140 -25.61 6.58 0.76
C ASP A 140 -24.19 6.13 1.09
N LEU A 141 -24.05 5.02 1.83
CA LEU A 141 -22.73 4.45 2.14
C LEU A 141 -22.08 3.90 0.87
N GLN A 142 -22.83 3.25 -0.02
CA GLN A 142 -22.33 2.78 -1.29
C GLN A 142 -21.85 3.94 -2.18
N ALA A 143 -22.59 5.05 -2.15
CA ALA A 143 -22.21 6.26 -2.88
C ALA A 143 -20.87 6.81 -2.36
N VAL A 144 -20.65 6.79 -1.05
CA VAL A 144 -19.38 7.21 -0.45
C VAL A 144 -18.24 6.30 -0.90
N ILE A 145 -18.44 4.99 -0.88
CA ILE A 145 -17.43 4.01 -1.33
C ILE A 145 -17.04 4.28 -2.77
N SER A 146 -18.03 4.47 -3.66
CA SER A 146 -17.77 4.77 -5.07
C SER A 146 -16.99 6.07 -5.24
N LEU A 147 -17.38 7.11 -4.51
CA LEU A 147 -16.69 8.40 -4.52
C LEU A 147 -15.22 8.26 -4.13
N LEU A 148 -14.94 7.54 -3.04
CA LEU A 148 -13.57 7.36 -2.56
C LEU A 148 -12.74 6.47 -3.50
N LYS A 149 -13.36 5.48 -4.15
CA LYS A 149 -12.66 4.66 -5.14
C LYS A 149 -12.27 5.44 -6.38
N GLU A 150 -13.06 6.42 -6.78
CA GLU A 150 -12.79 7.24 -7.96
C GLU A 150 -11.72 8.31 -7.70
N ARG A 151 -11.52 8.68 -6.42
CA ARG A 151 -10.50 9.66 -6.05
C ARG A 151 -9.13 9.00 -5.98
N ASP A 152 -8.13 9.72 -6.41
CA ASP A 152 -6.74 9.27 -6.33
C ASP A 152 -6.08 9.82 -5.06
N PHE A 153 -6.24 9.10 -3.96
CA PHE A 153 -5.51 9.40 -2.73
C PHE A 153 -4.09 8.84 -2.84
N ASP A 154 -3.16 9.44 -2.12
CA ASP A 154 -1.76 8.98 -2.14
C ASP A 154 -1.50 7.78 -1.22
N ILE A 155 -2.54 7.25 -0.59
CA ILE A 155 -2.51 6.02 0.19
C ILE A 155 -3.54 5.03 -0.35
N ALA A 156 -3.28 3.73 -0.14
CA ALA A 156 -4.23 2.68 -0.51
C ALA A 156 -5.39 2.66 0.47
N LEU A 157 -6.62 2.57 -0.03
CA LEU A 157 -7.81 2.50 0.81
C LEU A 157 -8.54 1.18 0.59
N GLN A 158 -8.98 0.57 1.68
CA GLN A 158 -9.87 -0.58 1.66
C GLN A 158 -11.13 -0.24 2.49
N PHE A 159 -12.22 -0.92 2.21
CA PHE A 159 -13.51 -0.70 2.85
C PHE A 159 -13.96 -2.01 3.50
N THR A 160 -14.23 -1.97 4.79
CA THR A 160 -14.47 -3.19 5.57
C THR A 160 -15.42 -2.93 6.73
N ASN A 161 -15.72 -3.98 7.50
CA ASN A 161 -16.56 -3.90 8.70
C ASN A 161 -17.94 -3.30 8.43
N TYR A 162 -18.57 -3.74 7.35
CA TYR A 162 -19.95 -3.33 7.02
C TYR A 162 -20.91 -3.79 8.13
N ARG A 163 -21.73 -2.83 8.59
CA ARG A 163 -22.69 -3.11 9.66
C ARG A 163 -24.09 -2.63 9.32
#